data_479922eab6924f6a83d2cf1ad16378d0
#
_entry.id   479922eab6924f6a83d2cf1ad16378d0
#
_cell.length_a   1.000
_cell.length_b   1.000
_cell.length_c   1.000
_cell.angle_alpha   90.00
_cell.angle_beta   90.00
_cell.angle_gamma   90.00
#
_symmetry.space_group_name_H-M   'P 1'
#
loop_
_entity.id
_entity.type
_entity.pdbx_description
1 polymer ?
#
loop_
_entity_poly.entity_id
_entity_poly.type
_entity_poly.pdbx_seq_one_letter_code
_entity_poly.pdbx_strand_id
1 'polypeptide(L)'
;MRTILISGSSRGIGLNIAHKELKEGNRISVGIRNLESLKGSVIDPNKWPEGRIIINHYDALRKITAENWIKNTVDEFGGFDSVINCSGVLSKVPFLYKDGDEEDILNTLNINFLAIWHLCRLSWDHLCTSGRGRIIVLVSMSGKRSKGDLAAYSSSKFALM
;
A
#
# COMPACT_ATOMS: atom_id res chain seq x y z
N MET A 1 10.44 -17.56 7.70
CA MET A 1 10.66 -16.24 7.09
C MET A 1 9.63 -16.02 5.99
N ARG A 2 8.98 -14.86 5.94
CA ARG A 2 8.08 -14.41 4.88
C ARG A 2 8.72 -13.29 4.05
N THR A 3 8.26 -13.14 2.81
CA THR A 3 8.54 -11.96 1.99
C THR A 3 7.24 -11.18 1.82
N ILE A 4 7.22 -9.94 2.28
CA ILE A 4 6.00 -9.13 2.43
C ILE A 4 6.12 -7.83 1.63
N LEU A 5 5.19 -7.60 0.73
CA LEU A 5 5.02 -6.31 0.06
C LEU A 5 4.16 -5.39 0.95
N ILE A 6 4.61 -4.15 1.17
CA ILE A 6 3.87 -3.19 2.00
C ILE A 6 3.80 -1.85 1.28
N SER A 7 2.60 -1.44 0.86
CA SER A 7 2.40 -0.11 0.28
C SER A 7 2.21 0.94 1.39
N GLY A 8 2.63 2.20 1.13
CA GLY A 8 2.39 3.29 2.07
C GLY A 8 3.22 3.23 3.36
N SER A 9 4.46 2.73 3.28
CA SER A 9 5.34 2.48 4.43
C SER A 9 6.21 3.67 4.82
N SER A 10 6.03 4.86 4.23
CA SER A 10 6.84 6.03 4.59
C SER A 10 6.52 6.62 5.96
N ARG A 11 5.35 6.30 6.53
CA ARG A 11 4.89 6.79 7.84
C ARG A 11 3.75 5.94 8.41
N GLY A 12 3.38 6.26 9.66
CA GLY A 12 2.17 5.75 10.29
C GLY A 12 2.11 4.23 10.38
N ILE A 13 0.95 3.65 10.07
CA ILE A 13 0.69 2.22 10.23
C ILE A 13 1.62 1.38 9.35
N GLY A 14 1.77 1.72 8.08
CA GLY A 14 2.62 0.97 7.16
C GLY A 14 4.09 0.93 7.59
N LEU A 15 4.64 2.05 8.08
CA LEU A 15 6.00 2.12 8.62
C LEU A 15 6.17 1.20 9.84
N ASN A 16 5.20 1.22 10.76
CA ASN A 16 5.27 0.39 11.97
C ASN A 16 5.12 -1.10 11.67
N ILE A 17 4.26 -1.48 10.73
CA ILE A 17 4.14 -2.86 10.25
C ILE A 17 5.47 -3.31 9.65
N ALA A 18 6.04 -2.52 8.72
CA ALA A 18 7.29 -2.84 8.06
C ALA A 18 8.43 -3.04 9.09
N HIS A 19 8.54 -2.14 10.07
CA HIS A 19 9.52 -2.25 11.14
C HIS A 19 9.33 -3.51 12.00
N LYS A 20 8.09 -3.82 12.37
CA LYS A 20 7.77 -5.02 13.15
C LYS A 20 8.14 -6.29 12.38
N GLU A 21 7.75 -6.39 11.11
CA GLU A 21 8.04 -7.55 10.28
C GLU A 21 9.55 -7.78 10.07
N LEU A 22 10.33 -6.71 9.95
CA LEU A 22 11.79 -6.81 9.93
C LEU A 22 12.35 -7.37 11.23
N LYS A 23 11.83 -6.93 12.39
CA LYS A 23 12.23 -7.46 13.72
C LYS A 23 11.87 -8.93 13.89
N GLU A 24 10.74 -9.36 13.34
CA GLU A 24 10.28 -10.77 13.35
C GLU A 24 11.09 -11.67 12.39
N GLY A 25 12.09 -11.12 11.72
CA GLY A 25 12.94 -11.90 10.83
C GLY A 25 12.40 -12.06 9.41
N ASN A 26 11.37 -11.31 9.01
CA ASN A 26 10.83 -11.34 7.65
C ASN A 26 11.60 -10.42 6.70
N ARG A 27 11.50 -10.67 5.40
CA ARG A 27 11.95 -9.75 4.34
C ARG A 27 10.80 -8.85 3.93
N ILE A 28 11.08 -7.59 3.67
CA ILE A 28 10.07 -6.65 3.21
C ILE A 28 10.46 -5.94 1.92
N SER A 29 9.48 -5.75 1.06
CA SER A 29 9.55 -4.91 -0.12
C SER A 29 8.55 -3.77 0.06
N VAL A 30 9.03 -2.54 0.20
CA VAL A 30 8.16 -1.39 0.44
C VAL A 30 7.96 -0.58 -0.82
N GLY A 31 6.69 -0.20 -1.08
CA GLY A 31 6.29 0.68 -2.16
C GLY A 31 5.92 2.07 -1.62
N ILE A 32 6.64 3.11 -2.03
CA ILE A 32 6.46 4.49 -1.57
C ILE A 32 6.71 5.49 -2.69
N ARG A 33 6.09 6.68 -2.62
CA ARG A 33 6.25 7.71 -3.65
C ARG A 33 7.61 8.41 -3.60
N ASN A 34 8.08 8.76 -2.41
CA ASN A 34 9.36 9.46 -2.22
C ASN A 34 10.35 8.54 -1.50
N LEU A 35 11.33 8.04 -2.23
CA LEU A 35 12.33 7.08 -1.72
C LEU A 35 13.18 7.67 -0.60
N GLU A 36 13.50 8.95 -0.68
CA GLU A 36 14.29 9.66 0.32
C GLU A 36 13.59 9.76 1.69
N SER A 37 12.25 9.59 1.73
CA SER A 37 11.48 9.68 2.97
C SER A 37 11.82 8.60 4.01
N LEU A 38 12.51 7.54 3.61
CA LEU A 38 12.94 6.47 4.52
C LEU A 38 14.37 6.64 5.03
N LYS A 39 15.13 7.57 4.48
CA LYS A 39 16.51 7.84 4.92
C LYS A 39 16.53 8.23 6.42
N GLY A 40 17.31 7.51 7.19
CA GLY A 40 17.39 7.68 8.65
C GLY A 40 16.19 7.13 9.43
N SER A 41 15.13 6.64 8.77
CA SER A 41 13.96 6.05 9.44
C SER A 41 14.30 4.72 10.12
N VAL A 42 13.32 4.14 10.83
CA VAL A 42 13.46 2.81 11.48
C VAL A 42 13.55 1.66 10.49
N ILE A 43 13.17 1.88 9.23
CA ILE A 43 13.28 0.91 8.13
C ILE A 43 14.25 1.40 7.04
N ASP A 44 15.17 2.29 7.36
CA ASP A 44 16.28 2.63 6.47
C ASP A 44 17.08 1.35 6.17
N PRO A 45 17.27 0.96 4.89
CA PRO A 45 18.02 -0.25 4.54
C PRO A 45 19.39 -0.36 5.18
N ASN A 46 20.08 0.77 5.38
CA ASN A 46 21.40 0.79 6.02
C ASN A 46 21.41 0.35 7.49
N LYS A 47 20.24 0.23 8.12
CA LYS A 47 20.08 -0.23 9.52
C LYS A 47 19.78 -1.71 9.62
N TRP A 48 19.63 -2.41 8.50
CA TRP A 48 19.24 -3.82 8.45
C TRP A 48 20.26 -4.65 7.67
N PRO A 49 20.37 -5.96 7.94
CA PRO A 49 21.21 -6.84 7.15
C PRO A 49 20.83 -6.79 5.67
N GLU A 50 21.80 -6.95 4.80
CA GLU A 50 21.61 -7.02 3.36
C GLU A 50 20.57 -8.09 3.00
N GLY A 51 19.75 -7.81 1.97
CA GLY A 51 18.69 -8.72 1.52
C GLY A 51 17.46 -8.78 2.44
N ARG A 52 17.34 -7.89 3.44
CA ARG A 52 16.17 -7.88 4.34
C ARG A 52 15.09 -6.90 3.92
N ILE A 53 15.48 -5.81 3.29
CA ILE A 53 14.56 -4.77 2.83
C ILE A 53 14.98 -4.24 1.46
N ILE A 54 14.01 -4.06 0.58
CA ILE A 54 14.13 -3.29 -0.66
C ILE A 54 13.07 -2.20 -0.69
N ILE A 55 13.45 -1.05 -1.28
CA ILE A 55 12.58 0.11 -1.42
C ILE A 55 12.29 0.32 -2.90
N ASN A 56 11.02 0.49 -3.22
CA ASN A 56 10.55 0.67 -4.58
C ASN A 56 9.71 1.93 -4.72
N HIS A 57 9.81 2.59 -5.88
CA HIS A 57 8.91 3.66 -6.21
C HIS A 57 7.53 3.08 -6.52
N TYR A 58 6.52 3.51 -5.77
CA TYR A 58 5.12 3.17 -5.99
C TYR A 58 4.23 4.40 -5.84
N ASP A 59 3.58 4.76 -6.94
CA ASP A 59 2.54 5.79 -6.99
C ASP A 59 1.22 5.13 -7.37
N ALA A 60 0.23 5.18 -6.48
CA ALA A 60 -1.08 4.57 -6.65
C ALA A 60 -1.83 5.07 -7.90
N LEU A 61 -1.54 6.28 -8.38
CA LEU A 61 -2.13 6.85 -9.60
C LEU A 61 -1.42 6.37 -10.89
N ARG A 62 -0.29 5.68 -10.79
CA ARG A 62 0.54 5.26 -11.92
C ARG A 62 0.73 3.74 -11.93
N LYS A 63 -0.12 3.03 -12.67
CA LYS A 63 -0.14 1.56 -12.73
C LYS A 63 1.23 0.93 -12.99
N ILE A 64 2.00 1.50 -13.90
CA ILE A 64 3.35 1.00 -14.25
C ILE A 64 4.28 0.91 -13.04
N THR A 65 4.10 1.76 -12.03
CA THR A 65 4.93 1.71 -10.83
C THR A 65 4.65 0.48 -9.96
N ALA A 66 3.42 -0.02 -9.96
CA ALA A 66 3.06 -1.27 -9.30
C ALA A 66 3.69 -2.49 -10.02
N GLU A 67 3.65 -2.50 -11.35
CA GLU A 67 4.23 -3.55 -12.18
C GLU A 67 5.74 -3.64 -11.97
N ASN A 68 6.43 -2.49 -12.03
CA ASN A 68 7.87 -2.41 -11.80
C ASN A 68 8.24 -2.84 -10.37
N TRP A 69 7.46 -2.44 -9.37
CA TRP A 69 7.67 -2.83 -7.99
C TRP A 69 7.55 -4.34 -7.78
N ILE A 70 6.50 -4.96 -8.32
CA ILE A 70 6.33 -6.42 -8.23
C ILE A 70 7.47 -7.12 -8.93
N LYS A 71 7.80 -6.72 -10.18
CA LYS A 71 8.91 -7.29 -10.93
C LYS A 71 10.23 -7.23 -10.14
N ASN A 72 10.60 -6.04 -9.64
CA ASN A 72 11.82 -5.89 -8.85
C ASN A 72 11.81 -6.76 -7.57
N THR A 73 10.65 -6.90 -6.93
CA THR A 73 10.55 -7.78 -5.74
C THR A 73 10.79 -9.25 -6.10
N VAL A 74 10.28 -9.69 -7.24
CA VAL A 74 10.49 -11.05 -7.71
C VAL A 74 11.95 -11.27 -8.10
N ASP A 75 12.54 -10.33 -8.80
CA ASP A 75 13.94 -10.40 -9.22
C ASP A 75 14.89 -10.49 -8.01
N GLU A 76 14.64 -9.68 -6.96
CA GLU A 76 15.52 -9.59 -5.78
C GLU A 76 15.27 -10.70 -4.73
N PHE A 77 14.03 -11.07 -4.53
CA PHE A 77 13.65 -12.00 -3.46
C PHE A 77 13.17 -13.38 -3.94
N GLY A 78 13.05 -13.58 -5.26
CA GLY A 78 12.53 -14.81 -5.85
C GLY A 78 11.02 -14.97 -5.73
N GLY A 79 10.30 -13.97 -5.20
CA GLY A 79 8.86 -13.98 -4.98
C GLY A 79 8.45 -13.42 -3.63
N PHE A 80 7.14 -13.45 -3.36
CA PHE A 80 6.57 -12.97 -2.10
C PHE A 80 5.31 -13.78 -1.74
N ASP A 81 4.95 -13.72 -0.48
CA ASP A 81 3.81 -14.47 0.07
C ASP A 81 2.77 -13.61 0.77
N SER A 82 2.98 -12.31 0.87
CA SER A 82 2.02 -11.42 1.51
C SER A 82 2.03 -10.03 0.87
N VAL A 83 0.85 -9.42 0.76
CA VAL A 83 0.67 -8.03 0.34
C VAL A 83 -0.13 -7.30 1.41
N ILE A 84 0.39 -6.19 1.91
CA ILE A 84 -0.26 -5.33 2.89
C ILE A 84 -0.47 -3.96 2.29
N ASN A 85 -1.72 -3.59 2.06
CA ASN A 85 -2.11 -2.30 1.50
C ASN A 85 -2.36 -1.28 2.61
N CYS A 86 -1.38 -0.40 2.84
CA CYS A 86 -1.46 0.72 3.77
C CYS A 86 -1.56 2.09 3.08
N SER A 87 -1.47 2.13 1.75
CA SER A 87 -1.64 3.36 0.98
C SER A 87 -3.07 3.87 1.07
N GLY A 88 -3.22 5.17 1.18
CA GLY A 88 -4.51 5.82 1.16
C GLY A 88 -4.40 7.32 1.40
N VAL A 89 -5.42 8.02 0.95
CA VAL A 89 -5.61 9.45 1.21
C VAL A 89 -6.96 9.66 1.90
N LEU A 90 -7.03 10.71 2.68
CA LEU A 90 -8.27 11.17 3.29
C LEU A 90 -8.58 12.55 2.69
N SER A 91 -9.59 12.62 1.84
CA SER A 91 -10.13 13.88 1.35
C SER A 91 -11.39 14.27 2.11
N LYS A 92 -11.55 15.55 2.36
CA LYS A 92 -12.74 16.12 3.01
C LYS A 92 -13.68 16.68 1.95
N VAL A 93 -14.27 15.79 1.16
CA VAL A 93 -15.26 16.14 0.15
C VAL A 93 -16.64 15.73 0.66
N PRO A 94 -17.56 16.70 0.90
CA PRO A 94 -18.90 16.41 1.39
C PRO A 94 -19.76 15.77 0.30
N PHE A 95 -20.93 15.23 0.70
CA PHE A 95 -21.88 14.67 -0.24
C PHE A 95 -22.41 15.74 -1.23
N LEU A 96 -22.70 16.94 -0.73
CA LEU A 96 -23.00 18.09 -1.57
C LEU A 96 -21.70 18.85 -1.85
N TYR A 97 -20.91 18.30 -2.75
CA TYR A 97 -19.62 18.85 -3.15
C TYR A 97 -19.79 20.10 -4.04
N LYS A 98 -18.72 20.86 -4.19
CA LYS A 98 -18.68 22.06 -5.04
C LYS A 98 -18.04 21.73 -6.37
N ASP A 99 -18.33 22.54 -7.39
CA ASP A 99 -17.66 22.48 -8.68
C ASP A 99 -16.12 22.57 -8.47
N GLY A 100 -15.41 21.61 -9.03
CA GLY A 100 -13.96 21.47 -8.88
C GLY A 100 -13.51 20.40 -7.86
N ASP A 101 -14.40 19.92 -7.01
CA ASP A 101 -14.09 18.83 -6.06
C ASP A 101 -14.08 17.42 -6.74
N GLU A 102 -14.51 17.33 -8.02
CA GLU A 102 -14.60 16.06 -8.77
C GLU A 102 -13.23 15.37 -8.89
N GLU A 103 -12.18 16.16 -9.08
CA GLU A 103 -10.81 15.60 -9.16
C GLU A 103 -10.41 14.94 -7.83
N ASP A 104 -10.72 15.55 -6.70
CA ASP A 104 -10.45 14.97 -5.38
C ASP A 104 -11.27 13.71 -5.12
N ILE A 105 -12.53 13.67 -5.60
CA ILE A 105 -13.37 12.46 -5.54
C ILE A 105 -12.72 11.34 -6.34
N LEU A 106 -12.37 11.59 -7.59
CA LEU A 106 -11.75 10.61 -8.48
C LEU A 106 -10.39 10.14 -7.94
N ASN A 107 -9.54 11.05 -7.50
CA ASN A 107 -8.25 10.72 -6.90
C ASN A 107 -8.41 9.86 -5.64
N THR A 108 -9.40 10.15 -4.81
CA THR A 108 -9.68 9.36 -3.61
C THR A 108 -10.10 7.93 -3.97
N LEU A 109 -11.00 7.75 -4.94
CA LEU A 109 -11.42 6.43 -5.42
C LEU A 109 -10.27 5.68 -6.11
N ASN A 110 -9.51 6.36 -6.94
CA ASN A 110 -8.37 5.78 -7.65
C ASN A 110 -7.30 5.27 -6.67
N ILE A 111 -6.93 6.06 -5.66
CA ILE A 111 -5.88 5.70 -4.69
C ILE A 111 -6.39 4.65 -3.69
N ASN A 112 -7.57 4.89 -3.10
CA ASN A 112 -8.04 4.07 -1.97
C ASN A 112 -8.69 2.76 -2.40
N PHE A 113 -9.14 2.63 -3.64
CA PHE A 113 -9.85 1.45 -4.13
C PHE A 113 -9.18 0.85 -5.38
N LEU A 114 -9.17 1.56 -6.50
CA LEU A 114 -8.72 0.97 -7.77
C LEU A 114 -7.24 0.58 -7.76
N ALA A 115 -6.36 1.38 -7.15
CA ALA A 115 -4.94 1.05 -7.04
C ALA A 115 -4.71 -0.18 -6.17
N ILE A 116 -5.46 -0.33 -5.08
CA ILE A 116 -5.39 -1.50 -4.19
C ILE A 116 -5.85 -2.75 -4.95
N TRP A 117 -6.98 -2.68 -5.64
CA TRP A 117 -7.48 -3.78 -6.46
C TRP A 117 -6.47 -4.17 -7.56
N HIS A 118 -5.90 -3.18 -8.24
CA HIS A 118 -4.87 -3.41 -9.25
C HIS A 118 -3.63 -4.12 -8.67
N LEU A 119 -3.13 -3.67 -7.53
CA LEU A 119 -1.99 -4.29 -6.85
C LEU A 119 -2.32 -5.74 -6.42
N CYS A 120 -3.52 -5.99 -5.90
CA CYS A 120 -3.98 -7.35 -5.56
C CYS A 120 -4.03 -8.25 -6.79
N ARG A 121 -4.57 -7.74 -7.93
CA ARG A 121 -4.62 -8.48 -9.19
C ARG A 121 -3.23 -8.85 -9.69
N LEU A 122 -2.30 -7.90 -9.70
CA LEU A 122 -0.92 -8.15 -10.14
C LEU A 122 -0.17 -9.14 -9.23
N SER A 123 -0.53 -9.17 -7.96
CA SER A 123 0.11 -10.04 -6.96
C SER A 123 -0.47 -11.46 -6.93
N TRP A 124 -1.62 -11.69 -7.55
CA TRP A 124 -2.42 -12.90 -7.36
C TRP A 124 -1.65 -14.19 -7.64
N ASP A 125 -1.05 -14.31 -8.82
CA ASP A 125 -0.35 -15.53 -9.22
C ASP A 125 0.87 -15.83 -8.34
N HIS A 126 1.60 -14.80 -7.92
CA HIS A 126 2.72 -14.93 -6.98
C HIS A 126 2.26 -15.43 -5.62
N LEU A 127 1.14 -14.91 -5.12
CA LEU A 127 0.55 -15.33 -3.84
C LEU A 127 0.04 -16.78 -3.90
N CYS A 128 -0.59 -17.19 -5.00
CA CYS A 128 -1.00 -18.57 -5.23
C CYS A 128 0.21 -19.52 -5.27
N THR A 129 1.23 -19.15 -6.04
CA THR A 129 2.47 -19.94 -6.17
C THR A 129 3.19 -20.14 -4.84
N SER A 130 3.11 -19.16 -3.93
CA SER A 130 3.72 -19.24 -2.61
C SER A 130 3.11 -20.32 -1.70
N GLY A 131 1.91 -20.82 -2.00
CA GLY A 131 1.15 -21.78 -1.20
C GLY A 131 0.68 -21.27 0.17
N ARG A 132 1.01 -20.03 0.52
CA ARG A 132 0.66 -19.40 1.81
C ARG A 132 0.30 -17.91 1.67
N GLY A 133 -0.25 -17.56 0.52
CA GLY A 133 -0.59 -16.18 0.14
C GLY A 133 -1.49 -15.47 1.15
N ARG A 134 -1.23 -14.18 1.38
CA ARG A 134 -2.05 -13.29 2.23
C ARG A 134 -2.22 -11.94 1.57
N ILE A 135 -3.44 -11.44 1.60
CA ILE A 135 -3.78 -10.05 1.24
C ILE A 135 -4.39 -9.38 2.47
N ILE A 136 -3.80 -8.27 2.89
CA ILE A 136 -4.29 -7.45 3.98
C ILE A 136 -4.52 -6.05 3.46
N VAL A 137 -5.72 -5.52 3.67
CA VAL A 137 -6.11 -4.17 3.25
C VAL A 137 -6.54 -3.35 4.46
N LEU A 138 -5.98 -2.16 4.63
CA LEU A 138 -6.41 -1.24 5.67
C LEU A 138 -7.70 -0.55 5.26
N VAL A 139 -8.77 -0.94 5.91
CA VAL A 139 -10.09 -0.31 5.80
C VAL A 139 -10.24 0.81 6.84
N SER A 140 -11.44 1.29 7.08
CA SER A 140 -11.74 2.34 8.05
C SER A 140 -13.13 2.13 8.65
N MET A 141 -13.36 2.67 9.84
CA MET A 141 -14.73 2.80 10.38
C MET A 141 -15.63 3.63 9.48
N SER A 142 -15.05 4.53 8.66
CA SER A 142 -15.79 5.26 7.62
C SER A 142 -16.30 4.37 6.48
N GLY A 143 -15.80 3.13 6.36
CA GLY A 143 -16.36 2.09 5.49
C GLY A 143 -17.58 1.37 6.09
N LYS A 144 -17.99 1.70 7.31
CA LYS A 144 -19.21 1.19 7.96
C LYS A 144 -20.20 2.30 8.32
N ARG A 145 -19.69 3.51 8.57
CA ARG A 145 -20.47 4.68 8.97
C ARG A 145 -19.94 5.87 8.22
N SER A 146 -20.71 6.39 7.27
CA SER A 146 -20.34 7.61 6.56
C SER A 146 -20.43 8.83 7.48
N LYS A 147 -19.63 9.84 7.15
CA LYS A 147 -19.73 11.21 7.69
C LYS A 147 -19.98 12.14 6.51
N GLY A 148 -20.87 13.11 6.68
CA GLY A 148 -21.30 13.99 5.61
C GLY A 148 -20.17 14.80 4.94
N ASP A 149 -19.10 15.08 5.67
CA ASP A 149 -17.89 15.79 5.19
C ASP A 149 -16.82 14.88 4.59
N LEU A 150 -17.06 13.57 4.55
CA LEU A 150 -16.12 12.54 4.09
C LEU A 150 -16.75 11.61 3.04
N ALA A 151 -17.67 12.11 2.20
CA ALA A 151 -18.44 11.26 1.30
C ALA A 151 -17.54 10.45 0.36
N ALA A 152 -16.60 11.09 -0.34
CA ALA A 152 -15.67 10.39 -1.25
C ALA A 152 -14.81 9.37 -0.51
N TYR A 153 -14.24 9.76 0.63
CA TYR A 153 -13.43 8.85 1.46
C TYR A 153 -14.24 7.66 1.97
N SER A 154 -15.42 7.91 2.54
CA SER A 154 -16.30 6.87 3.03
C SER A 154 -16.68 5.89 1.92
N SER A 155 -17.09 6.39 0.75
CA SER A 155 -17.41 5.56 -0.43
C SER A 155 -16.23 4.67 -0.82
N SER A 156 -15.01 5.21 -0.88
CA SER A 156 -13.81 4.45 -1.20
C SER A 156 -13.54 3.32 -0.19
N LYS A 157 -13.82 3.56 1.09
CA LYS A 157 -13.63 2.57 2.16
C LYS A 157 -14.76 1.55 2.27
N PHE A 158 -15.98 1.90 1.89
CA PHE A 158 -17.07 0.95 1.70
C PHE A 158 -16.76 -0.02 0.55
N ALA A 159 -16.21 0.48 -0.56
CA ALA A 159 -15.85 -0.35 -1.72
C ALA A 159 -14.78 -1.42 -1.42
N LEU A 160 -14.00 -1.25 -0.34
CA LEU A 160 -12.96 -2.20 0.10
C LEU A 160 -13.48 -3.30 1.03
N MET A 161 -14.71 -3.21 1.49
CA MET A 161 -15.31 -4.15 2.45
C MET A 161 -16.19 -5.19 1.77
#